data_a6bdd19918b6f2cda6e8fc80c7d8593f
#
_entry.id   a6bdd19918b6f2cda6e8fc80c7d8593f
#
_cell.length_a   1.000
_cell.length_b   1.000
_cell.length_c   1.000
_cell.angle_alpha   90.00
_cell.angle_beta   90.00
_cell.angle_gamma   90.00
#
_symmetry.space_group_name_H-M   'P 1'
#
loop_
_entity.id
_entity.type
_entity.pdbx_description
1 polymer ?
#
loop_
_entity_poly.entity_id
_entity_poly.type
_entity_poly.pdbx_seq_one_letter_code
_entity_poly.pdbx_strand_id
1 'polypeptide(L)'
;MSNSRMLALQQSSLLDGANGAWLETLYESWQRDPASVDERWHTWFLQLPQVNGQAVDDVFHSELRAEFSRLTGHLRGHRIARVTESRLEYERKQVRVLQLINAYRFRGHQYAGTDPLQQRDAAPVSELALRYHDLSENDLNTVFRTGSLVGPEKATLEKILIALNRTYCETIGAEYMHISVTEEKRWIQQRLESVQSHPGITPDKQQWLLQRLTAAEGIERYLHSKYVGQKRFSLEGGESLIPLMGELIDRAGEQGVKEIVMGMSHRGRLNVLVNILGKLPSMLFSEFEDQHSKELTSGDVKYHQGFSSNITTTGGQVHLALAFNPSHLEIVSPVVQGSVRARQQRYRDDGGERILPVVIHGDSAFAGQGVVMETFNMSGLRGYTTHGTVHIVVNNQIGFTTSQVKDARSTLYCTDVAKMVNAPIFHVNGDDPEAVLFITQVALDYRMIFRKDVVIDLVCYRRHGHNEADEPAATQPTMYRDIRNLETTRTLYAEKLDRQQVVTAEAAGAMALQFRSLLDAGQSVTPAVILGQPVDPAVAVKWKSYQGHTWDQPCDTTCSKQTLVELAER
;
A
#
# COMPACT_ATOMS: atom_id res chain seq x y z
N MET A 1 -37.03 19.58 6.77
CA MET A 1 -37.66 18.25 6.91
C MET A 1 -38.32 18.21 8.29
N SER A 2 -39.61 18.07 8.31
CA SER A 2 -40.42 18.07 9.56
C SER A 2 -40.07 16.81 10.37
N ASN A 3 -39.51 16.97 11.55
CA ASN A 3 -39.35 15.86 12.51
C ASN A 3 -40.75 15.55 13.11
N SER A 4 -41.57 14.80 12.39
CA SER A 4 -42.89 14.44 12.84
C SER A 4 -42.87 13.29 13.85
N ARG A 5 -43.82 13.19 14.74
CA ARG A 5 -44.03 12.05 15.65
C ARG A 5 -44.15 10.73 14.87
N MET A 6 -44.70 10.78 13.66
CA MET A 6 -44.84 9.64 12.78
C MET A 6 -43.49 9.13 12.29
N LEU A 7 -42.49 10.02 12.03
CA LEU A 7 -41.12 9.60 11.68
C LEU A 7 -40.43 8.87 12.83
N ALA A 8 -40.67 9.31 14.07
CA ALA A 8 -40.17 8.63 15.26
C ALA A 8 -40.83 7.25 15.47
N LEU A 9 -42.10 7.12 15.12
CA LEU A 9 -42.83 5.85 15.10
C LEU A 9 -42.25 4.87 14.05
N GLN A 10 -41.97 5.35 12.86
CA GLN A 10 -41.40 4.54 11.77
C GLN A 10 -39.96 4.11 12.05
N GLN A 11 -39.24 4.83 12.91
CA GLN A 11 -37.87 4.50 13.32
C GLN A 11 -37.81 3.58 14.55
N SER A 12 -38.94 3.27 15.20
CA SER A 12 -38.97 2.33 16.32
C SER A 12 -38.98 0.89 15.81
N SER A 13 -38.03 0.08 16.24
CA SER A 13 -37.83 -1.30 15.81
C SER A 13 -39.00 -2.28 16.10
N LEU A 14 -40.00 -1.85 16.84
CA LEU A 14 -41.23 -2.59 17.15
C LEU A 14 -42.30 -2.51 16.05
N LEU A 15 -42.14 -1.65 15.06
CA LEU A 15 -43.18 -1.23 14.11
C LEU A 15 -42.75 -1.33 12.66
N ASP A 16 -41.64 -1.98 12.40
CA ASP A 16 -41.14 -2.22 11.04
C ASP A 16 -41.79 -3.48 10.47
N GLY A 17 -42.48 -3.34 9.37
CA GLY A 17 -43.10 -4.47 8.67
C GLY A 17 -44.54 -4.22 8.15
N ALA A 18 -45.27 -5.29 7.84
CA ALA A 18 -46.58 -5.28 7.18
C ALA A 18 -47.68 -4.47 7.91
N ASN A 19 -47.47 -4.11 9.17
CA ASN A 19 -48.46 -3.41 10.02
C ASN A 19 -48.29 -1.88 10.05
N GLY A 20 -47.24 -1.32 9.44
CA GLY A 20 -46.96 0.12 9.49
C GLY A 20 -48.11 0.97 8.96
N ALA A 21 -48.69 0.62 7.83
CA ALA A 21 -49.80 1.35 7.20
C ALA A 21 -51.09 1.32 8.04
N TRP A 22 -51.37 0.19 8.73
CA TRP A 22 -52.51 0.06 9.62
C TRP A 22 -52.33 0.94 10.88
N LEU A 23 -51.15 0.93 11.45
CA LEU A 23 -50.81 1.72 12.62
C LEU A 23 -50.86 3.22 12.33
N GLU A 24 -50.42 3.62 11.15
CA GLU A 24 -50.51 5.00 10.65
C GLU A 24 -51.96 5.46 10.58
N THR A 25 -52.85 4.64 10.04
CA THR A 25 -54.28 4.90 9.99
C THR A 25 -54.90 5.01 11.37
N LEU A 26 -54.48 4.16 12.31
CA LEU A 26 -54.95 4.20 13.69
C LEU A 26 -54.52 5.45 14.44
N TYR A 27 -53.25 5.91 14.21
CA TYR A 27 -52.70 7.13 14.76
C TYR A 27 -53.41 8.37 14.22
N GLU A 28 -53.68 8.45 12.94
CA GLU A 28 -54.45 9.55 12.34
C GLU A 28 -55.87 9.60 12.84
N SER A 29 -56.52 8.45 13.08
CA SER A 29 -57.86 8.37 13.68
C SER A 29 -57.86 8.90 15.12
N TRP A 30 -56.87 8.50 15.90
CA TRP A 30 -56.68 8.99 17.27
C TRP A 30 -56.41 10.51 17.33
N GLN A 31 -55.64 11.08 16.40
CA GLN A 31 -55.40 12.51 16.32
C GLN A 31 -56.68 13.30 16.00
N ARG A 32 -57.57 12.73 15.17
CA ARG A 32 -58.89 13.37 14.88
C ARG A 32 -59.90 13.25 16.00
N ASP A 33 -59.95 12.11 16.62
CA ASP A 33 -60.79 11.85 17.79
C ASP A 33 -60.11 10.81 18.70
N PRO A 34 -59.59 11.23 19.87
CA PRO A 34 -58.92 10.34 20.81
C PRO A 34 -59.82 9.19 21.31
N ALA A 35 -61.14 9.33 21.23
CA ALA A 35 -62.07 8.27 21.60
C ALA A 35 -62.31 7.21 20.49
N SER A 36 -61.78 7.45 19.30
CA SER A 36 -61.92 6.54 18.15
C SER A 36 -61.08 5.26 18.22
N VAL A 37 -60.15 5.16 19.19
CA VAL A 37 -59.24 4.04 19.37
C VAL A 37 -59.41 3.39 20.73
N ASP A 38 -59.03 2.10 20.84
CA ASP A 38 -59.02 1.38 22.12
C ASP A 38 -58.13 2.08 23.16
N GLU A 39 -58.52 2.01 24.45
CA GLU A 39 -57.84 2.66 25.57
C GLU A 39 -56.34 2.34 25.68
N ARG A 40 -55.92 1.12 25.23
CA ARG A 40 -54.51 0.71 25.15
C ARG A 40 -53.74 1.53 24.12
N TRP A 41 -54.32 1.77 22.96
CA TRP A 41 -53.71 2.57 21.91
C TRP A 41 -53.70 4.05 22.27
N HIS A 42 -54.78 4.54 22.91
CA HIS A 42 -54.84 5.91 23.44
C HIS A 42 -53.70 6.18 24.42
N THR A 43 -53.52 5.28 25.42
CA THR A 43 -52.44 5.40 26.41
C THR A 43 -51.07 5.33 25.77
N TRP A 44 -50.91 4.45 24.80
CA TRP A 44 -49.62 4.28 24.10
C TRP A 44 -49.26 5.47 23.21
N PHE A 45 -50.21 6.05 22.48
CA PHE A 45 -49.99 7.26 21.68
C PHE A 45 -49.66 8.50 22.51
N LEU A 46 -50.20 8.58 23.72
CA LEU A 46 -49.85 9.66 24.70
C LEU A 46 -48.40 9.54 25.19
N GLN A 47 -47.86 8.35 25.24
CA GLN A 47 -46.46 8.11 25.70
C GLN A 47 -45.41 8.30 24.62
N LEU A 48 -45.80 8.55 23.39
CA LEU A 48 -44.83 8.78 22.32
C LEU A 48 -43.96 10.00 22.61
N PRO A 49 -42.64 9.91 22.39
CA PRO A 49 -41.72 11.00 22.72
C PRO A 49 -42.07 12.28 21.94
N GLN A 50 -42.15 13.39 22.67
CA GLN A 50 -42.30 14.69 22.04
C GLN A 50 -40.95 15.16 21.50
N VAL A 51 -40.92 15.61 20.25
CA VAL A 51 -39.72 16.18 19.64
C VAL A 51 -39.57 17.63 20.14
N ASN A 52 -38.51 17.89 20.89
CA ASN A 52 -38.17 19.24 21.47
C ASN A 52 -39.21 19.86 22.40
N GLY A 53 -40.08 19.09 23.06
CA GLY A 53 -41.00 19.59 24.06
C GLY A 53 -42.15 20.47 23.53
N GLN A 54 -42.35 20.55 22.23
CA GLN A 54 -43.48 21.21 21.57
C GLN A 54 -44.35 20.19 20.85
N ALA A 55 -45.68 20.35 20.95
CA ALA A 55 -46.62 19.62 20.11
C ALA A 55 -46.38 20.06 18.66
N VAL A 56 -45.91 19.14 17.83
CA VAL A 56 -45.73 19.39 16.40
C VAL A 56 -47.10 19.07 15.76
N ASP A 57 -47.66 19.99 14.99
CA ASP A 57 -48.81 19.71 14.12
C ASP A 57 -48.37 18.73 13.07
N ASP A 58 -48.75 17.46 13.29
CA ASP A 58 -48.47 16.41 12.32
C ASP A 58 -49.43 16.53 11.12
N VAL A 59 -48.87 16.51 9.92
CA VAL A 59 -49.65 16.51 8.69
C VAL A 59 -50.10 15.06 8.40
N PHE A 60 -51.43 14.88 8.24
CA PHE A 60 -51.98 13.56 7.93
C PHE A 60 -51.44 13.02 6.61
N HIS A 61 -50.82 11.87 6.62
CA HIS A 61 -50.28 11.22 5.44
C HIS A 61 -51.38 10.79 4.46
N SER A 62 -52.60 10.51 4.97
CA SER A 62 -53.76 10.30 4.12
C SER A 62 -54.12 11.50 3.26
N GLU A 63 -53.99 12.72 3.79
CA GLU A 63 -54.23 13.98 3.08
C GLU A 63 -53.12 14.25 2.08
N LEU A 64 -51.86 14.05 2.45
CA LEU A 64 -50.72 14.13 1.56
C LEU A 64 -50.84 13.16 0.40
N ARG A 65 -51.23 11.90 0.64
CA ARG A 65 -51.48 10.89 -0.41
C ARG A 65 -52.62 11.31 -1.34
N ALA A 66 -53.70 11.91 -0.78
CA ALA A 66 -54.80 12.43 -1.58
C ALA A 66 -54.37 13.63 -2.45
N GLU A 67 -53.51 14.48 -1.93
CA GLU A 67 -52.97 15.62 -2.66
C GLU A 67 -51.98 15.21 -3.71
N PHE A 68 -51.10 14.26 -3.45
CA PHE A 68 -50.26 13.62 -4.47
C PHE A 68 -51.07 12.89 -5.56
N SER A 69 -52.19 12.26 -5.19
CA SER A 69 -53.09 11.62 -6.15
C SER A 69 -53.82 12.65 -7.04
N ARG A 70 -54.17 13.83 -6.49
CA ARG A 70 -54.72 14.95 -7.30
C ARG A 70 -53.66 15.57 -8.18
N LEU A 71 -52.45 15.77 -7.70
CA LEU A 71 -51.32 16.25 -8.50
C LEU A 71 -50.97 15.29 -9.61
N THR A 72 -50.97 13.99 -9.38
CA THR A 72 -50.77 12.99 -10.43
C THR A 72 -51.94 12.94 -11.42
N GLY A 73 -53.16 13.24 -11.00
CA GLY A 73 -54.33 13.41 -11.89
C GLY A 73 -54.20 14.65 -12.79
N HIS A 74 -53.71 15.77 -12.28
CA HIS A 74 -53.42 16.97 -13.04
C HIS A 74 -52.21 16.82 -13.99
N LEU A 75 -51.18 16.06 -13.58
CA LEU A 75 -50.01 15.75 -14.44
C LEU A 75 -50.36 14.80 -15.60
N ARG A 76 -51.44 14.03 -15.51
CA ARG A 76 -51.92 13.20 -16.65
C ARG A 76 -52.50 14.04 -17.80
N GLY A 77 -52.84 15.30 -17.58
CA GLY A 77 -53.29 16.26 -18.61
C GLY A 77 -52.15 16.99 -19.33
N HIS A 78 -50.95 17.04 -18.75
CA HIS A 78 -49.78 17.57 -19.43
C HIS A 78 -49.10 16.41 -20.15
N ARG A 79 -48.95 16.53 -21.48
CA ARG A 79 -48.19 15.62 -22.36
C ARG A 79 -46.96 15.08 -21.59
N ILE A 80 -47.06 13.86 -21.09
CA ILE A 80 -45.88 13.04 -20.86
C ILE A 80 -45.22 13.00 -22.23
N ALA A 81 -44.14 13.76 -22.39
CA ALA A 81 -43.32 13.66 -23.57
C ALA A 81 -43.01 12.17 -23.69
N ARG A 82 -43.45 11.51 -24.77
CA ARG A 82 -43.10 10.14 -25.06
C ARG A 82 -41.59 10.08 -24.96
N VAL A 83 -41.07 9.53 -23.84
CA VAL A 83 -39.66 9.19 -23.75
C VAL A 83 -39.47 8.18 -24.88
N THR A 84 -38.79 8.59 -25.91
CA THR A 84 -38.55 7.73 -27.07
C THR A 84 -37.79 6.50 -26.56
N GLU A 85 -38.07 5.34 -27.10
CA GLU A 85 -37.43 4.09 -26.73
C GLU A 85 -35.90 4.22 -26.75
N SER A 86 -35.35 4.99 -27.68
CA SER A 86 -33.92 5.34 -27.77
C SER A 86 -33.41 6.11 -26.57
N ARG A 87 -34.20 6.96 -25.92
CA ARG A 87 -33.80 7.71 -24.74
C ARG A 87 -33.78 6.80 -23.51
N LEU A 88 -34.74 5.88 -23.38
CA LEU A 88 -34.74 4.89 -22.32
C LEU A 88 -33.56 3.93 -22.47
N GLU A 89 -33.22 3.54 -23.67
CA GLU A 89 -32.05 2.71 -23.95
C GLU A 89 -30.76 3.43 -23.58
N TYR A 90 -30.61 4.71 -23.97
CA TYR A 90 -29.45 5.52 -23.56
C TYR A 90 -29.31 5.61 -22.04
N GLU A 91 -30.40 5.90 -21.33
CA GLU A 91 -30.35 5.98 -19.83
C GLU A 91 -29.97 4.62 -19.19
N ARG A 92 -30.44 3.52 -19.76
CA ARG A 92 -30.00 2.18 -19.31
C ARG A 92 -28.50 2.00 -19.54
N LYS A 93 -27.99 2.30 -20.73
CA LYS A 93 -26.57 2.20 -21.07
C LYS A 93 -25.73 3.15 -20.21
N GLN A 94 -26.22 4.34 -19.88
CA GLN A 94 -25.56 5.28 -18.97
C GLN A 94 -25.30 4.62 -17.58
N VAL A 95 -26.29 3.93 -17.03
CA VAL A 95 -26.13 3.20 -15.77
C VAL A 95 -25.08 2.09 -15.91
N ARG A 96 -25.11 1.36 -17.03
CA ARG A 96 -24.14 0.30 -17.33
C ARG A 96 -22.70 0.81 -17.43
N VAL A 97 -22.49 1.99 -18.01
CA VAL A 97 -21.18 2.63 -18.07
C VAL A 97 -20.67 2.98 -16.66
N LEU A 98 -21.53 3.48 -15.77
CA LEU A 98 -21.14 3.74 -14.38
C LEU A 98 -20.79 2.45 -13.61
N GLN A 99 -21.52 1.36 -13.90
CA GLN A 99 -21.20 0.03 -13.36
C GLN A 99 -19.87 -0.48 -13.89
N LEU A 100 -19.59 -0.31 -15.18
CA LEU A 100 -18.31 -0.67 -15.81
C LEU A 100 -17.14 0.10 -15.17
N ILE A 101 -17.26 1.42 -14.96
CA ILE A 101 -16.25 2.22 -14.27
C ILE A 101 -15.94 1.64 -12.88
N ASN A 102 -16.98 1.28 -12.13
CA ASN A 102 -16.79 0.67 -10.82
C ASN A 102 -16.19 -0.74 -10.92
N ALA A 103 -16.53 -1.53 -11.95
CA ALA A 103 -15.92 -2.84 -12.17
C ALA A 103 -14.41 -2.74 -12.34
N TYR A 104 -13.90 -1.76 -13.11
CA TYR A 104 -12.46 -1.53 -13.24
C TYR A 104 -11.80 -1.17 -11.91
N ARG A 105 -12.44 -0.34 -11.07
CA ARG A 105 -11.94 0.00 -9.74
C ARG A 105 -11.88 -1.20 -8.79
N PHE A 106 -12.84 -2.13 -8.91
CA PHE A 106 -12.90 -3.34 -8.08
C PHE A 106 -12.07 -4.50 -8.60
N ARG A 107 -11.91 -4.63 -9.92
CA ARG A 107 -11.38 -5.83 -10.57
C ARG A 107 -10.20 -5.57 -11.50
N GLY A 108 -9.91 -4.31 -11.85
CA GLY A 108 -8.83 -3.98 -12.80
C GLY A 108 -7.50 -4.59 -12.41
N HIS A 109 -7.17 -4.61 -11.09
CA HIS A 109 -5.96 -5.22 -10.56
C HIS A 109 -5.78 -6.71 -10.91
N GLN A 110 -6.88 -7.44 -11.17
CA GLN A 110 -6.82 -8.85 -11.54
C GLN A 110 -6.38 -9.07 -13.01
N TYR A 111 -6.56 -8.05 -13.83
CA TYR A 111 -6.18 -8.03 -15.24
C TYR A 111 -4.89 -7.25 -15.51
N ALA A 112 -4.39 -6.52 -14.51
CA ALA A 112 -3.19 -5.71 -14.63
C ALA A 112 -1.95 -6.54 -14.94
N GLY A 113 -1.13 -6.05 -15.85
CA GLY A 113 0.13 -6.65 -16.29
C GLY A 113 1.26 -6.50 -15.26
N THR A 114 1.00 -6.88 -14.02
CA THR A 114 1.95 -6.74 -12.91
C THR A 114 3.02 -7.83 -12.88
N ASP A 115 2.83 -8.94 -13.59
CA ASP A 115 3.76 -10.07 -13.59
C ASP A 115 4.84 -9.94 -14.69
N PRO A 116 6.12 -9.69 -14.38
CA PRO A 116 7.18 -9.62 -15.36
C PRO A 116 7.45 -10.95 -16.08
N LEU A 117 7.08 -12.09 -15.47
CA LEU A 117 7.22 -13.41 -16.07
C LEU A 117 6.07 -13.77 -17.01
N GLN A 118 4.95 -13.03 -16.96
CA GLN A 118 3.73 -13.30 -17.73
C GLN A 118 3.20 -14.74 -17.56
N GLN A 119 3.48 -15.35 -16.42
CA GLN A 119 3.09 -16.73 -16.11
C GLN A 119 1.71 -16.84 -15.48
N ARG A 120 1.09 -15.72 -15.09
CA ARG A 120 -0.29 -15.72 -14.65
C ARG A 120 -1.17 -15.97 -15.86
N ASP A 121 -1.83 -17.12 -15.90
CA ASP A 121 -3.04 -17.28 -16.69
C ASP A 121 -4.06 -16.27 -16.16
N ALA A 122 -4.06 -15.08 -16.74
CA ALA A 122 -5.08 -14.07 -16.46
C ALA A 122 -6.40 -14.64 -16.96
N ALA A 123 -7.12 -15.36 -16.10
CA ALA A 123 -8.49 -15.75 -16.40
C ALA A 123 -9.26 -14.46 -16.76
N PRO A 124 -10.00 -14.47 -17.88
CA PRO A 124 -10.70 -13.27 -18.30
C PRO A 124 -11.65 -12.83 -17.17
N VAL A 125 -11.43 -11.61 -16.69
CA VAL A 125 -12.31 -10.97 -15.68
C VAL A 125 -13.56 -10.52 -16.42
N SER A 126 -14.61 -11.31 -16.32
CA SER A 126 -15.86 -11.12 -17.09
C SER A 126 -16.45 -9.74 -16.89
N GLU A 127 -16.33 -9.19 -15.66
CA GLU A 127 -16.87 -7.89 -15.27
C GLU A 127 -16.18 -6.70 -15.94
N LEU A 128 -15.02 -6.89 -16.58
CA LEU A 128 -14.34 -5.84 -17.34
C LEU A 128 -14.79 -5.80 -18.80
N ALA A 129 -15.50 -6.84 -19.28
CA ALA A 129 -15.95 -6.93 -20.65
C ALA A 129 -17.24 -6.13 -20.89
N LEU A 130 -17.32 -5.42 -22.03
CA LEU A 130 -18.51 -4.66 -22.43
C LEU A 130 -19.79 -5.50 -22.39
N ARG A 131 -19.73 -6.73 -22.91
CA ARG A 131 -20.87 -7.66 -22.95
C ARG A 131 -21.47 -7.97 -21.59
N TYR A 132 -20.68 -7.94 -20.52
CA TYR A 132 -21.18 -8.15 -19.15
C TYR A 132 -22.13 -7.04 -18.71
N HIS A 133 -21.94 -5.86 -19.27
CA HIS A 133 -22.74 -4.66 -19.00
C HIS A 133 -23.77 -4.37 -20.07
N ASP A 134 -24.14 -5.33 -20.93
CA ASP A 134 -25.04 -5.11 -22.06
C ASP A 134 -24.60 -3.95 -22.97
N LEU A 135 -23.28 -3.71 -23.07
CA LEU A 135 -22.63 -2.77 -23.95
C LEU A 135 -21.91 -3.52 -25.08
N SER A 136 -21.71 -2.85 -26.20
CA SER A 136 -21.09 -3.42 -27.40
C SER A 136 -20.13 -2.43 -28.05
N GLU A 137 -19.38 -2.88 -29.06
CA GLU A 137 -18.51 -2.04 -29.88
C GLU A 137 -19.27 -0.90 -30.58
N ASN A 138 -20.57 -1.12 -30.87
CA ASN A 138 -21.43 -0.07 -31.48
C ASN A 138 -21.62 1.13 -30.54
N ASP A 139 -21.37 0.98 -29.23
CA ASP A 139 -21.53 2.03 -28.23
C ASP A 139 -20.25 2.86 -28.05
N LEU A 140 -19.12 2.45 -28.62
CA LEU A 140 -17.80 3.07 -28.40
C LEU A 140 -17.79 4.58 -28.69
N ASN A 141 -18.50 5.01 -29.73
CA ASN A 141 -18.61 6.42 -30.12
C ASN A 141 -19.70 7.19 -29.35
N THR A 142 -20.52 6.51 -28.55
CA THR A 142 -21.58 7.15 -27.77
C THR A 142 -20.98 7.89 -26.59
N VAL A 143 -21.42 9.13 -26.39
CA VAL A 143 -20.96 10.00 -25.29
C VAL A 143 -21.80 9.73 -24.05
N PHE A 144 -21.13 9.38 -22.95
CA PHE A 144 -21.73 9.14 -21.65
C PHE A 144 -21.17 10.10 -20.59
N ARG A 145 -21.92 10.30 -19.51
CA ARG A 145 -21.42 10.95 -18.31
C ARG A 145 -20.47 10.00 -17.57
N THR A 146 -19.34 10.51 -17.15
CA THR A 146 -18.29 9.75 -16.47
C THR A 146 -18.55 9.56 -14.96
N GLY A 147 -19.54 10.24 -14.42
CA GLY A 147 -19.92 10.14 -13.01
C GLY A 147 -18.80 10.60 -12.07
N SER A 148 -18.27 9.66 -11.28
CA SER A 148 -17.19 9.95 -10.34
C SER A 148 -15.79 9.63 -10.86
N LEU A 149 -15.65 9.26 -12.14
CA LEU A 149 -14.34 9.10 -12.77
C LEU A 149 -13.69 10.47 -12.90
N VAL A 150 -12.45 10.60 -12.48
CA VAL A 150 -11.71 11.86 -12.54
C VAL A 150 -11.33 12.15 -13.98
N GLY A 151 -11.77 13.31 -14.48
CA GLY A 151 -11.57 13.71 -15.88
C GLY A 151 -12.73 14.53 -16.42
N PRO A 152 -12.96 14.52 -17.74
CA PRO A 152 -14.07 15.24 -18.37
C PRO A 152 -15.41 14.73 -17.86
N GLU A 153 -16.39 15.62 -17.61
CA GLU A 153 -17.75 15.23 -17.16
C GLU A 153 -18.45 14.27 -18.15
N LYS A 154 -18.08 14.34 -19.42
CA LYS A 154 -18.62 13.50 -20.49
C LYS A 154 -17.49 13.06 -21.42
N ALA A 155 -17.51 11.80 -21.83
CA ALA A 155 -16.58 11.23 -22.80
C ALA A 155 -17.24 10.12 -23.62
N THR A 156 -16.68 9.78 -24.77
CA THR A 156 -17.09 8.57 -25.50
C THR A 156 -16.72 7.33 -24.68
N LEU A 157 -17.49 6.25 -24.86
CA LEU A 157 -17.19 4.98 -24.17
C LEU A 157 -15.76 4.50 -24.47
N GLU A 158 -15.28 4.68 -25.69
CA GLU A 158 -13.90 4.37 -26.07
C GLU A 158 -12.89 5.12 -25.21
N LYS A 159 -13.04 6.45 -25.04
CA LYS A 159 -12.14 7.25 -24.19
C LYS A 159 -12.21 6.85 -22.71
N ILE A 160 -13.41 6.49 -22.24
CA ILE A 160 -13.58 5.98 -20.87
C ILE A 160 -12.81 4.67 -20.71
N LEU A 161 -12.94 3.73 -21.65
CA LEU A 161 -12.22 2.45 -21.62
C LEU A 161 -10.71 2.63 -21.67
N ILE A 162 -10.20 3.50 -22.53
CA ILE A 162 -8.76 3.82 -22.61
C ILE A 162 -8.28 4.34 -21.25
N ALA A 163 -8.99 5.29 -20.66
CA ALA A 163 -8.62 5.85 -19.36
C ALA A 163 -8.63 4.79 -18.26
N LEU A 164 -9.66 3.93 -18.23
CA LEU A 164 -9.78 2.86 -17.24
C LEU A 164 -8.69 1.80 -17.38
N ASN A 165 -8.41 1.36 -18.63
CA ASN A 165 -7.35 0.38 -18.88
C ASN A 165 -5.99 0.93 -18.47
N ARG A 166 -5.65 2.15 -18.87
CA ARG A 166 -4.39 2.79 -18.47
C ARG A 166 -4.25 2.95 -16.98
N THR A 167 -5.34 3.31 -16.29
CA THR A 167 -5.30 3.54 -14.84
C THR A 167 -5.17 2.26 -14.04
N TYR A 168 -5.88 1.18 -14.44
CA TYR A 168 -6.11 0.03 -13.57
C TYR A 168 -5.60 -1.32 -14.12
N CYS A 169 -5.19 -1.40 -15.40
CA CYS A 169 -4.92 -2.67 -16.06
C CYS A 169 -3.54 -2.77 -16.74
N GLU A 170 -2.74 -1.71 -16.74
CA GLU A 170 -1.38 -1.77 -17.28
C GLU A 170 -0.42 -2.35 -16.22
N THR A 171 0.68 -1.72 -15.91
CA THR A 171 1.71 -2.24 -14.99
C THR A 171 1.40 -2.00 -13.50
N ILE A 172 0.28 -1.36 -13.19
CA ILE A 172 -0.20 -1.08 -11.84
C ILE A 172 -1.57 -1.71 -11.62
N GLY A 173 -1.72 -2.45 -10.52
CA GLY A 173 -2.98 -2.92 -9.98
C GLY A 173 -3.24 -2.29 -8.60
N ALA A 174 -4.43 -1.74 -8.36
CA ALA A 174 -4.75 -1.08 -7.10
C ALA A 174 -5.96 -1.72 -6.42
N GLU A 175 -5.78 -2.11 -5.16
CA GLU A 175 -6.85 -2.61 -4.29
C GLU A 175 -7.12 -1.62 -3.16
N TYR A 176 -8.23 -0.90 -3.25
CA TYR A 176 -8.62 0.11 -2.25
C TYR A 176 -10.13 0.18 -2.04
N MET A 177 -10.90 -0.53 -2.86
CA MET A 177 -12.37 -0.46 -2.78
C MET A 177 -12.94 -1.12 -1.53
N HIS A 178 -12.15 -1.94 -0.82
CA HIS A 178 -12.47 -2.52 0.47
C HIS A 178 -12.38 -1.52 1.64
N ILE A 179 -11.73 -0.37 1.45
CA ILE A 179 -11.62 0.68 2.47
C ILE A 179 -13.00 1.21 2.81
N SER A 180 -13.35 1.29 4.09
CA SER A 180 -14.66 1.75 4.55
C SER A 180 -14.83 3.28 4.49
N VAL A 181 -13.73 4.04 4.64
CA VAL A 181 -13.73 5.50 4.64
C VAL A 181 -13.77 6.05 3.22
N THR A 182 -14.82 6.80 2.89
CA THR A 182 -15.04 7.33 1.53
C THR A 182 -13.98 8.34 1.11
N GLU A 183 -13.52 9.18 2.02
CA GLU A 183 -12.50 10.19 1.74
C GLU A 183 -11.19 9.56 1.27
N GLU A 184 -10.72 8.51 1.94
CA GLU A 184 -9.52 7.75 1.56
C GLU A 184 -9.66 7.16 0.14
N LYS A 185 -10.81 6.52 -0.14
CA LYS A 185 -11.09 5.98 -1.48
C LYS A 185 -11.06 7.07 -2.57
N ARG A 186 -11.69 8.21 -2.29
CA ARG A 186 -11.74 9.32 -3.25
C ARG A 186 -10.36 9.94 -3.48
N TRP A 187 -9.56 10.03 -2.42
CA TRP A 187 -8.19 10.51 -2.56
C TRP A 187 -7.35 9.58 -3.45
N ILE A 188 -7.44 8.26 -3.26
CA ILE A 188 -6.74 7.28 -4.11
C ILE A 188 -7.22 7.39 -5.56
N GLN A 189 -8.54 7.46 -5.78
CA GLN A 189 -9.11 7.65 -7.12
C GLN A 189 -8.57 8.91 -7.78
N GLN A 190 -8.56 10.03 -7.07
CA GLN A 190 -8.01 11.28 -7.58
C GLN A 190 -6.53 11.14 -7.97
N ARG A 191 -5.73 10.50 -7.14
CA ARG A 191 -4.29 10.31 -7.40
C ARG A 191 -4.02 9.43 -8.63
N LEU A 192 -4.76 8.35 -8.80
CA LEU A 192 -4.56 7.41 -9.90
C LEU A 192 -5.19 7.91 -11.19
N GLU A 193 -6.46 8.31 -11.14
CA GLU A 193 -7.28 8.64 -12.32
C GLU A 193 -6.87 9.98 -12.97
N SER A 194 -6.43 10.98 -12.19
CA SER A 194 -6.04 12.29 -12.74
C SER A 194 -4.87 12.22 -13.72
N VAL A 195 -3.98 11.27 -13.54
CA VAL A 195 -2.80 11.02 -14.39
C VAL A 195 -2.89 9.68 -15.12
N GLN A 196 -4.02 8.96 -14.98
CA GLN A 196 -4.22 7.62 -15.54
C GLN A 196 -3.07 6.66 -15.17
N SER A 197 -2.59 6.72 -13.93
CA SER A 197 -1.42 5.99 -13.41
C SER A 197 -0.10 6.22 -14.17
N HIS A 198 -0.04 7.24 -15.03
CA HIS A 198 1.13 7.61 -15.82
C HIS A 198 1.46 9.10 -15.63
N PRO A 199 2.06 9.47 -14.50
CA PRO A 199 2.56 10.82 -14.31
C PRO A 199 3.73 11.05 -15.28
N GLY A 200 3.81 12.25 -15.84
CA GLY A 200 4.98 12.63 -16.61
C GLY A 200 6.24 12.61 -15.73
N ILE A 201 7.28 11.92 -16.19
CA ILE A 201 8.57 11.85 -15.49
C ILE A 201 9.58 12.67 -16.28
N THR A 202 10.33 13.54 -15.58
CA THR A 202 11.35 14.37 -16.22
C THR A 202 12.56 13.55 -16.68
N PRO A 203 13.27 13.96 -17.75
CA PRO A 203 14.47 13.28 -18.20
C PRO A 203 15.53 13.11 -17.10
N ASP A 204 15.71 14.10 -16.23
CA ASP A 204 16.65 14.02 -15.09
C ASP A 204 16.25 12.89 -14.12
N LYS A 205 14.95 12.75 -13.85
CA LYS A 205 14.46 11.68 -12.97
C LYS A 205 14.53 10.30 -13.64
N GLN A 206 14.34 10.24 -14.96
CA GLN A 206 14.56 9.01 -15.74
C GLN A 206 16.05 8.59 -15.70
N GLN A 207 16.97 9.54 -15.88
CA GLN A 207 18.39 9.27 -15.74
C GLN A 207 18.76 8.82 -14.33
N TRP A 208 18.21 9.45 -13.30
CA TRP A 208 18.38 9.05 -11.91
C TRP A 208 17.88 7.60 -11.66
N LEU A 209 16.72 7.23 -12.21
CA LEU A 209 16.21 5.85 -12.14
C LEU A 209 17.21 4.86 -12.74
N LEU A 210 17.74 5.15 -13.94
CA LEU A 210 18.75 4.29 -14.59
C LEU A 210 20.03 4.17 -13.75
N GLN A 211 20.47 5.26 -13.12
CA GLN A 211 21.62 5.23 -12.21
C GLN A 211 21.37 4.32 -11.00
N ARG A 212 20.16 4.41 -10.40
CA ARG A 212 19.80 3.55 -9.25
C ARG A 212 19.69 2.07 -9.64
N LEU A 213 19.10 1.77 -10.80
CA LEU A 213 19.06 0.40 -11.34
C LEU A 213 20.47 -0.13 -11.67
N THR A 214 21.33 0.72 -12.21
CA THR A 214 22.73 0.37 -12.49
C THR A 214 23.49 0.06 -11.20
N ALA A 215 23.24 0.80 -10.13
CA ALA A 215 23.82 0.53 -8.83
C ALA A 215 23.31 -0.78 -8.22
N ALA A 216 21.99 -1.03 -8.32
CA ALA A 216 21.37 -2.26 -7.83
C ALA A 216 21.91 -3.50 -8.52
N GLU A 217 21.93 -3.52 -9.85
CA GLU A 217 22.48 -4.63 -10.63
C GLU A 217 24.00 -4.76 -10.45
N GLY A 218 24.70 -3.63 -10.39
CA GLY A 218 26.16 -3.58 -10.34
C GLY A 218 26.74 -4.28 -9.11
N ILE A 219 26.19 -4.02 -7.92
CA ILE A 219 26.65 -4.68 -6.69
C ILE A 219 26.39 -6.20 -6.73
N GLU A 220 25.21 -6.61 -7.23
CA GLU A 220 24.86 -8.03 -7.32
C GLU A 220 25.82 -8.78 -8.26
N ARG A 221 26.07 -8.25 -9.46
CA ARG A 221 27.01 -8.82 -10.41
C ARG A 221 28.44 -8.84 -9.88
N TYR A 222 28.83 -7.80 -9.16
CA TYR A 222 30.15 -7.73 -8.52
C TYR A 222 30.33 -8.85 -7.49
N LEU A 223 29.37 -8.99 -6.57
CA LEU A 223 29.40 -10.03 -5.54
C LEU A 223 29.32 -11.43 -6.16
N HIS A 224 28.53 -11.62 -7.20
CA HIS A 224 28.42 -12.89 -7.90
C HIS A 224 29.75 -13.32 -8.53
N SER A 225 30.48 -12.40 -9.16
CA SER A 225 31.74 -12.69 -9.82
C SER A 225 32.91 -12.86 -8.85
N LYS A 226 32.94 -12.08 -7.76
CA LYS A 226 34.07 -12.07 -6.82
C LYS A 226 33.94 -13.14 -5.73
N TYR A 227 32.73 -13.43 -5.27
CA TYR A 227 32.45 -14.32 -4.14
C TYR A 227 31.50 -15.46 -4.55
N VAL A 228 31.95 -16.27 -5.48
CA VAL A 228 31.16 -17.36 -6.10
C VAL A 228 30.63 -18.33 -5.04
N GLY A 229 29.34 -18.64 -5.10
CA GLY A 229 28.67 -19.60 -4.22
C GLY A 229 28.46 -19.17 -2.77
N GLN A 230 28.96 -17.99 -2.38
CA GLN A 230 28.69 -17.48 -1.03
C GLN A 230 27.26 -16.91 -0.91
N LYS A 231 26.56 -17.29 0.18
CA LYS A 231 25.20 -16.84 0.45
C LYS A 231 25.13 -15.33 0.60
N ARG A 232 24.29 -14.67 -0.20
CA ARG A 232 24.04 -13.23 -0.18
C ARG A 232 22.57 -12.86 -0.32
N PHE A 233 21.70 -13.82 -0.69
CA PHE A 233 20.28 -13.61 -0.98
C PHE A 233 20.05 -12.47 -1.96
N SER A 234 20.52 -12.68 -3.19
CA SER A 234 20.53 -11.71 -4.28
C SER A 234 19.18 -11.02 -4.51
N LEU A 235 19.24 -9.71 -4.82
CA LEU A 235 18.09 -8.91 -5.24
C LEU A 235 17.79 -9.05 -6.74
N GLU A 236 18.63 -9.74 -7.52
CA GLU A 236 18.48 -9.83 -8.98
C GLU A 236 17.08 -10.32 -9.38
N GLY A 237 16.44 -9.55 -10.23
CA GLY A 237 15.04 -9.66 -10.62
C GLY A 237 14.07 -8.75 -9.83
N GLY A 238 14.56 -8.09 -8.78
CA GLY A 238 13.80 -7.11 -7.97
C GLY A 238 14.56 -5.80 -7.78
N GLU A 239 15.43 -5.42 -8.72
CA GLU A 239 16.34 -4.27 -8.65
C GLU A 239 15.61 -2.95 -8.40
N SER A 240 14.34 -2.86 -8.83
CA SER A 240 13.49 -1.67 -8.62
C SER A 240 13.21 -1.35 -7.16
N LEU A 241 13.52 -2.25 -6.21
CA LEU A 241 13.51 -1.94 -4.78
C LEU A 241 14.46 -0.78 -4.43
N ILE A 242 15.60 -0.65 -5.12
CA ILE A 242 16.59 0.40 -4.82
C ILE A 242 16.10 1.80 -5.22
N PRO A 243 15.63 2.05 -6.45
CA PRO A 243 15.01 3.34 -6.77
C PRO A 243 13.73 3.60 -5.95
N LEU A 244 12.92 2.59 -5.63
CA LEU A 244 11.76 2.70 -4.74
C LEU A 244 12.18 3.29 -3.38
N MET A 245 13.18 2.68 -2.73
CA MET A 245 13.69 3.14 -1.43
C MET A 245 14.29 4.55 -1.51
N GLY A 246 15.03 4.84 -2.58
CA GLY A 246 15.60 6.16 -2.80
C GLY A 246 14.54 7.25 -2.90
N GLU A 247 13.47 7.01 -3.67
CA GLU A 247 12.33 7.92 -3.80
C GLU A 247 11.58 8.10 -2.49
N LEU A 248 11.29 7.00 -1.80
CA LEU A 248 10.59 7.02 -0.52
C LEU A 248 11.33 7.89 0.50
N ILE A 249 12.66 7.75 0.60
CA ILE A 249 13.49 8.48 1.55
C ILE A 249 13.54 9.97 1.20
N ASP A 250 13.77 10.31 -0.06
CA ASP A 250 13.85 11.70 -0.52
C ASP A 250 12.52 12.41 -0.28
N ARG A 251 11.43 11.84 -0.73
CA ARG A 251 10.08 12.37 -0.54
C ARG A 251 9.65 12.45 0.94
N ALA A 252 10.06 11.47 1.77
CA ALA A 252 9.82 11.52 3.20
C ALA A 252 10.53 12.72 3.84
N GLY A 253 11.77 12.98 3.44
CA GLY A 253 12.52 14.17 3.85
C GLY A 253 11.83 15.48 3.46
N GLU A 254 11.32 15.58 2.22
CA GLU A 254 10.53 16.73 1.74
C GLU A 254 9.29 16.98 2.60
N GLN A 255 8.66 15.90 3.09
CA GLN A 255 7.47 15.97 3.96
C GLN A 255 7.82 16.14 5.45
N GLY A 256 9.09 16.37 5.79
CA GLY A 256 9.52 16.71 7.14
C GLY A 256 9.89 15.54 8.03
N VAL A 257 9.91 14.31 7.50
CA VAL A 257 10.40 13.13 8.22
C VAL A 257 11.87 13.34 8.61
N LYS A 258 12.22 13.01 9.84
CA LYS A 258 13.56 13.15 10.40
C LYS A 258 14.27 11.81 10.58
N GLU A 259 13.51 10.75 10.79
CA GLU A 259 14.07 9.42 10.98
C GLU A 259 13.19 8.36 10.32
N ILE A 260 13.83 7.41 9.64
CA ILE A 260 13.18 6.22 9.07
C ILE A 260 13.77 5.00 9.73
N VAL A 261 12.94 4.22 10.40
CA VAL A 261 13.33 2.94 10.99
C VAL A 261 12.86 1.83 10.09
N MET A 262 13.81 1.02 9.63
CA MET A 262 13.57 -0.04 8.65
C MET A 262 13.76 -1.42 9.25
N GLY A 263 12.88 -2.35 8.87
CA GLY A 263 13.07 -3.79 9.02
C GLY A 263 12.98 -4.47 7.67
N MET A 264 13.78 -5.50 7.45
CA MET A 264 13.69 -6.24 6.20
C MET A 264 14.18 -7.67 6.33
N SER A 265 13.68 -8.54 5.45
CA SER A 265 14.16 -9.89 5.24
C SER A 265 15.60 -9.92 4.66
N HIS A 266 16.13 -11.11 4.41
CA HIS A 266 17.50 -11.28 3.90
C HIS A 266 17.67 -10.79 2.44
N ARG A 267 16.64 -11.03 1.59
CA ARG A 267 16.75 -10.76 0.14
C ARG A 267 16.95 -9.28 -0.14
N GLY A 268 18.04 -8.97 -0.85
CA GLY A 268 18.40 -7.60 -1.20
C GLY A 268 19.01 -6.79 -0.04
N ARG A 269 19.18 -7.38 1.15
CA ARG A 269 19.66 -6.64 2.32
C ARG A 269 21.06 -6.06 2.12
N LEU A 270 21.98 -6.82 1.51
CA LEU A 270 23.33 -6.33 1.23
C LEU A 270 23.33 -5.18 0.23
N ASN A 271 22.41 -5.23 -0.73
CA ASN A 271 22.19 -4.15 -1.70
C ASN A 271 21.69 -2.88 -1.02
N VAL A 272 20.69 -3.02 -0.14
CA VAL A 272 20.15 -1.89 0.66
C VAL A 272 21.22 -1.31 1.59
N LEU A 273 22.04 -2.15 2.24
CA LEU A 273 23.14 -1.68 3.09
C LEU A 273 24.11 -0.76 2.32
N VAL A 274 24.46 -1.14 1.09
CA VAL A 274 25.45 -0.39 0.27
C VAL A 274 24.79 0.78 -0.46
N ASN A 275 23.72 0.54 -1.21
CA ASN A 275 23.14 1.51 -2.14
C ASN A 275 22.16 2.50 -1.50
N ILE A 276 21.62 2.18 -0.32
CA ILE A 276 20.67 3.04 0.40
C ILE A 276 21.29 3.61 1.68
N LEU A 277 21.84 2.75 2.53
CA LEU A 277 22.41 3.18 3.81
C LEU A 277 23.87 3.65 3.70
N GLY A 278 24.54 3.38 2.58
CA GLY A 278 25.90 3.81 2.32
C GLY A 278 26.99 3.10 3.13
N LYS A 279 26.73 1.86 3.56
CA LYS A 279 27.80 1.01 4.09
C LYS A 279 28.90 0.90 3.04
N LEU A 280 30.13 1.17 3.42
CA LEU A 280 31.25 1.10 2.48
C LEU A 280 31.38 -0.30 1.88
N PRO A 281 31.53 -0.44 0.54
CA PRO A 281 31.76 -1.73 -0.09
C PRO A 281 32.95 -2.49 0.54
N SER A 282 34.04 -1.80 0.88
CA SER A 282 35.19 -2.41 1.57
C SER A 282 34.83 -3.08 2.89
N MET A 283 33.93 -2.46 3.67
CA MET A 283 33.43 -3.08 4.92
C MET A 283 32.58 -4.32 4.66
N LEU A 284 31.77 -4.30 3.59
CA LEU A 284 30.99 -5.46 3.19
C LEU A 284 31.89 -6.59 2.68
N PHE A 285 32.91 -6.27 1.88
CA PHE A 285 33.83 -7.25 1.31
C PHE A 285 34.63 -7.99 2.38
N SER A 286 35.07 -7.29 3.44
CA SER A 286 35.76 -7.93 4.57
C SER A 286 34.91 -9.02 5.27
N GLU A 287 33.57 -8.87 5.23
CA GLU A 287 32.63 -9.90 5.75
C GLU A 287 32.58 -11.15 4.85
N PHE A 288 32.82 -10.99 3.56
CA PHE A 288 32.93 -12.13 2.63
C PHE A 288 34.29 -12.84 2.70
N GLU A 289 35.31 -12.12 3.14
CA GLU A 289 36.68 -12.61 3.26
C GLU A 289 37.00 -13.15 4.67
N ASP A 290 35.99 -13.27 5.55
CA ASP A 290 36.11 -13.71 6.96
C ASP A 290 37.20 -12.94 7.75
N GLN A 291 37.42 -11.69 7.37
CA GLN A 291 38.38 -10.82 8.04
C GLN A 291 37.73 -10.14 9.25
N HIS A 292 37.11 -10.93 10.11
CA HIS A 292 36.56 -10.39 11.36
C HIS A 292 37.68 -10.00 12.34
N SER A 293 37.47 -8.92 13.07
CA SER A 293 38.37 -8.59 14.16
C SER A 293 38.44 -9.74 15.14
N LYS A 294 39.63 -10.23 15.44
CA LYS A 294 39.89 -11.35 16.39
C LYS A 294 39.41 -11.03 17.81
N GLU A 295 38.89 -9.83 18.04
CA GLU A 295 38.45 -9.36 19.36
C GLU A 295 36.99 -9.75 19.68
N LEU A 296 36.19 -10.17 18.69
CA LEU A 296 34.83 -10.62 18.93
C LEU A 296 34.77 -12.14 19.06
N THR A 297 34.31 -12.61 20.21
CA THR A 297 34.18 -14.04 20.55
C THR A 297 32.94 -14.68 19.88
N SER A 298 32.03 -13.90 19.34
CA SER A 298 30.83 -14.35 18.61
C SER A 298 30.50 -13.36 17.49
N GLY A 299 29.97 -13.88 16.41
CA GLY A 299 29.52 -13.09 15.23
C GLY A 299 28.18 -13.59 14.73
N ASP A 300 27.59 -12.82 13.83
CA ASP A 300 26.38 -13.20 13.12
C ASP A 300 26.65 -13.16 11.61
N VAL A 301 25.76 -13.74 10.82
CA VAL A 301 25.90 -13.80 9.38
C VAL A 301 25.70 -12.41 8.73
N LYS A 302 26.43 -12.17 7.65
CA LYS A 302 26.45 -10.86 6.96
C LYS A 302 25.06 -10.31 6.57
N TYR A 303 24.10 -11.18 6.28
CA TYR A 303 22.75 -10.81 5.88
C TYR A 303 21.76 -10.61 7.08
N HIS A 304 22.25 -10.62 8.32
CA HIS A 304 21.50 -10.20 9.51
C HIS A 304 21.88 -8.79 9.99
N GLN A 305 22.95 -8.22 9.48
CA GLN A 305 23.50 -6.97 9.96
C GLN A 305 22.52 -5.80 9.86
N GLY A 306 22.44 -5.03 10.92
CA GLY A 306 21.86 -3.70 10.94
C GLY A 306 22.89 -2.63 10.55
N PHE A 307 22.40 -1.44 10.26
CA PHE A 307 23.22 -0.28 9.97
C PHE A 307 22.43 1.00 10.20
N SER A 308 23.12 2.10 10.50
CA SER A 308 22.48 3.41 10.52
C SER A 308 23.39 4.46 9.90
N SER A 309 22.78 5.44 9.28
CA SER A 309 23.47 6.55 8.62
C SER A 309 22.55 7.77 8.49
N ASN A 310 23.17 8.93 8.24
CA ASN A 310 22.45 10.14 7.89
C ASN A 310 22.53 10.35 6.39
N ILE A 311 21.41 10.69 5.78
CA ILE A 311 21.32 10.95 4.35
C ILE A 311 20.81 12.37 4.12
N THR A 312 21.42 13.07 3.14
CA THR A 312 20.90 14.34 2.64
C THR A 312 19.78 14.07 1.64
N THR A 313 18.61 14.65 1.88
CA THR A 313 17.48 14.66 0.97
C THR A 313 17.18 16.08 0.51
N THR A 314 16.31 16.25 -0.47
CA THR A 314 15.83 17.57 -0.90
C THR A 314 15.15 18.35 0.23
N GLY A 315 14.52 17.66 1.21
CA GLY A 315 13.90 18.27 2.39
C GLY A 315 14.83 18.40 3.62
N GLY A 316 16.12 18.10 3.46
CA GLY A 316 17.11 18.17 4.53
C GLY A 316 17.63 16.80 4.95
N GLN A 317 18.22 16.74 6.15
CA GLN A 317 18.83 15.50 6.65
C GLN A 317 17.77 14.55 7.22
N VAL A 318 17.89 13.27 6.84
CA VAL A 318 17.09 12.16 7.39
C VAL A 318 18.04 11.10 7.96
N HIS A 319 17.75 10.65 9.19
CA HIS A 319 18.44 9.52 9.79
C HIS A 319 17.79 8.21 9.38
N LEU A 320 18.59 7.27 8.86
CA LEU A 320 18.13 5.91 8.51
C LEU A 320 18.66 4.92 9.53
N ALA A 321 17.79 4.05 10.02
CA ALA A 321 18.15 2.97 10.93
C ALA A 321 17.57 1.65 10.44
N LEU A 322 18.41 0.73 9.96
CA LEU A 322 18.03 -0.62 9.62
C LEU A 322 18.26 -1.53 10.84
N ALA A 323 17.18 -2.10 11.34
CA ALA A 323 17.24 -3.04 12.48
C ALA A 323 18.00 -4.32 12.10
N PHE A 324 18.64 -4.95 13.09
CA PHE A 324 19.14 -6.32 12.94
C PHE A 324 18.01 -7.27 12.61
N ASN A 325 18.29 -8.32 11.85
CA ASN A 325 17.29 -9.30 11.47
C ASN A 325 17.78 -10.71 11.83
N PRO A 326 16.98 -11.53 12.55
CA PRO A 326 17.29 -12.93 12.74
C PRO A 326 16.81 -13.79 11.57
N SER A 327 17.07 -15.09 11.58
CA SER A 327 16.52 -16.04 10.61
C SER A 327 15.03 -16.31 10.78
N HIS A 328 14.40 -15.84 11.87
CA HIS A 328 12.96 -15.92 12.10
C HIS A 328 12.26 -14.85 11.26
N LEU A 329 11.65 -15.27 10.15
CA LEU A 329 11.03 -14.35 9.20
C LEU A 329 9.89 -13.55 9.86
N GLU A 330 9.79 -12.28 9.52
CA GLU A 330 8.78 -11.30 9.90
C GLU A 330 8.84 -10.81 11.36
N ILE A 331 9.62 -11.43 12.25
CA ILE A 331 9.70 -11.00 13.65
C ILE A 331 10.30 -9.58 13.81
N VAL A 332 11.04 -9.12 12.82
CA VAL A 332 11.58 -7.75 12.80
C VAL A 332 10.48 -6.68 12.69
N SER A 333 9.31 -7.04 12.13
CA SER A 333 8.20 -6.11 11.91
C SER A 333 7.70 -5.48 13.23
N PRO A 334 7.27 -6.24 14.25
CA PRO A 334 6.89 -5.65 15.55
C PRO A 334 8.07 -4.99 16.27
N VAL A 335 9.32 -5.44 16.05
CA VAL A 335 10.52 -4.78 16.61
C VAL A 335 10.66 -3.36 16.05
N VAL A 336 10.48 -3.18 14.74
CA VAL A 336 10.49 -1.85 14.11
C VAL A 336 9.37 -0.97 14.67
N GLN A 337 8.15 -1.52 14.82
CA GLN A 337 7.01 -0.78 15.38
C GLN A 337 7.34 -0.30 16.82
N GLY A 338 7.84 -1.15 17.67
CA GLY A 338 8.25 -0.79 19.04
C GLY A 338 9.36 0.25 19.07
N SER A 339 10.36 0.11 18.17
CA SER A 339 11.45 1.06 18.02
C SER A 339 10.95 2.45 17.58
N VAL A 340 10.06 2.49 16.60
CA VAL A 340 9.41 3.74 16.13
C VAL A 340 8.58 4.37 17.25
N ARG A 341 7.74 3.61 17.92
CA ARG A 341 6.92 4.09 19.03
C ARG A 341 7.76 4.75 20.13
N ALA A 342 8.88 4.11 20.51
CA ALA A 342 9.81 4.66 21.51
C ALA A 342 10.44 5.98 21.04
N ARG A 343 10.79 6.10 19.78
CA ARG A 343 11.34 7.33 19.19
C ARG A 343 10.27 8.44 19.10
N GLN A 344 9.08 8.12 18.61
CA GLN A 344 7.96 9.06 18.60
C GLN A 344 7.72 9.65 19.99
N GLN A 345 7.70 8.82 21.02
CA GLN A 345 7.54 9.28 22.39
C GLN A 345 8.69 10.21 22.86
N ARG A 346 9.95 9.90 22.53
CA ARG A 346 11.09 10.75 22.85
C ARG A 346 11.02 12.11 22.15
N TYR A 347 10.65 12.10 20.89
CA TYR A 347 10.54 13.33 20.06
C TYR A 347 9.23 14.08 20.25
N ARG A 348 8.30 13.58 21.06
CA ARG A 348 6.91 14.10 21.18
C ARG A 348 6.25 14.22 19.81
N ASP A 349 6.41 13.18 19.00
CA ASP A 349 5.85 13.05 17.67
C ASP A 349 4.49 12.34 17.75
N ASP A 350 3.54 13.00 18.40
CA ASP A 350 2.21 12.43 18.70
C ASP A 350 1.39 12.15 17.42
N GLY A 351 1.71 12.81 16.33
CA GLY A 351 1.07 12.63 15.02
C GLY A 351 1.79 11.66 14.08
N GLY A 352 2.95 11.12 14.45
CA GLY A 352 3.76 10.24 13.60
C GLY A 352 4.26 10.91 12.33
N GLU A 353 4.60 12.19 12.39
CA GLU A 353 5.02 13.00 11.24
C GLU A 353 6.51 12.93 10.98
N ARG A 354 7.27 12.72 12.03
CA ARG A 354 8.74 12.84 12.02
C ARG A 354 9.45 11.52 11.96
N ILE A 355 8.84 10.45 12.49
CA ILE A 355 9.42 9.11 12.56
C ILE A 355 8.57 8.14 11.75
N LEU A 356 9.17 7.58 10.70
CA LEU A 356 8.48 6.72 9.73
C LEU A 356 8.95 5.26 9.86
N PRO A 357 8.04 4.29 10.11
CA PRO A 357 8.34 2.87 9.97
C PRO A 357 8.24 2.41 8.52
N VAL A 358 9.24 1.64 8.07
CA VAL A 358 9.24 0.97 6.77
C VAL A 358 9.62 -0.50 6.98
N VAL A 359 8.80 -1.43 6.48
CA VAL A 359 9.10 -2.86 6.58
C VAL A 359 9.08 -3.50 5.19
N ILE A 360 10.16 -4.23 4.88
CA ILE A 360 10.35 -4.92 3.59
C ILE A 360 10.24 -6.42 3.83
N HIS A 361 9.25 -7.04 3.19
CA HIS A 361 8.82 -8.41 3.39
C HIS A 361 9.16 -9.30 2.18
N GLY A 362 9.20 -10.60 2.38
CA GLY A 362 9.03 -11.58 1.31
C GLY A 362 7.56 -12.01 1.21
N ASP A 363 7.09 -12.31 0.00
CA ASP A 363 5.69 -12.62 -0.31
C ASP A 363 5.12 -13.79 0.51
N SER A 364 5.83 -14.91 0.55
CA SER A 364 5.37 -16.10 1.27
C SER A 364 5.37 -15.91 2.77
N ALA A 365 6.36 -15.18 3.31
CA ALA A 365 6.42 -14.87 4.74
C ALA A 365 5.33 -13.89 5.14
N PHE A 366 5.07 -12.87 4.34
CA PHE A 366 4.00 -11.90 4.56
C PHE A 366 2.61 -12.56 4.64
N ALA A 367 2.34 -13.51 3.74
CA ALA A 367 1.08 -14.25 3.74
C ALA A 367 0.99 -15.29 4.85
N GLY A 368 2.12 -15.95 5.22
CA GLY A 368 2.11 -17.18 6.00
C GLY A 368 2.52 -17.03 7.46
N GLN A 369 3.23 -15.98 7.84
CA GLN A 369 3.67 -15.79 9.23
C GLN A 369 2.62 -15.06 10.07
N GLY A 370 2.08 -15.72 11.10
CA GLY A 370 1.02 -15.16 11.95
C GLY A 370 1.39 -13.82 12.60
N VAL A 371 2.67 -13.58 12.87
CA VAL A 371 3.17 -12.32 13.44
C VAL A 371 2.85 -11.10 12.55
N VAL A 372 2.70 -11.27 11.24
CA VAL A 372 2.29 -10.19 10.32
C VAL A 372 0.86 -9.74 10.63
N MET A 373 -0.07 -10.70 10.76
CA MET A 373 -1.47 -10.42 11.10
C MET A 373 -1.60 -9.80 12.49
N GLU A 374 -0.82 -10.30 13.46
CA GLU A 374 -0.78 -9.75 14.83
C GLU A 374 -0.25 -8.31 14.82
N THR A 375 0.77 -8.01 14.04
CA THR A 375 1.33 -6.67 13.89
C THR A 375 0.31 -5.71 13.27
N PHE A 376 -0.37 -6.13 12.20
CA PHE A 376 -1.46 -5.34 11.63
C PHE A 376 -2.60 -5.10 12.62
N ASN A 377 -2.98 -6.13 13.40
CA ASN A 377 -4.03 -5.98 14.39
C ASN A 377 -3.67 -4.97 15.50
N MET A 378 -2.37 -4.80 15.79
CA MET A 378 -1.89 -3.80 16.74
C MET A 378 -1.78 -2.39 16.15
N SER A 379 -1.69 -2.22 14.83
CA SER A 379 -1.31 -0.95 14.18
C SER A 379 -2.24 0.22 14.50
N GLY A 380 -3.54 -0.04 14.71
CA GLY A 380 -4.54 0.96 15.07
C GLY A 380 -4.83 1.08 16.56
N LEU A 381 -4.19 0.28 17.42
CA LEU A 381 -4.46 0.30 18.86
C LEU A 381 -3.76 1.49 19.54
N ARG A 382 -4.48 2.14 20.46
CA ARG A 382 -4.01 3.34 21.19
C ARG A 382 -2.62 3.18 21.81
N GLY A 383 -2.29 2.01 22.37
CA GLY A 383 -1.01 1.73 23.02
C GLY A 383 0.13 1.39 22.07
N TYR A 384 -0.18 0.97 20.83
CA TYR A 384 0.80 0.37 19.92
C TYR A 384 0.97 1.13 18.60
N THR A 385 0.00 1.97 18.23
CA THR A 385 0.03 2.68 16.94
C THR A 385 1.30 3.50 16.74
N THR A 386 1.84 3.42 15.53
CA THR A 386 2.94 4.24 15.02
C THR A 386 2.45 5.21 13.93
N HIS A 387 1.15 5.37 13.82
CA HIS A 387 0.51 6.21 12.80
C HIS A 387 0.79 5.76 11.37
N GLY A 388 0.73 4.45 11.14
CA GLY A 388 0.88 3.81 9.83
C GLY A 388 2.31 3.49 9.44
N THR A 389 2.45 2.37 8.76
CA THR A 389 3.70 1.80 8.25
C THR A 389 3.64 1.71 6.73
N VAL A 390 4.74 1.97 6.05
CA VAL A 390 4.89 1.61 4.64
C VAL A 390 5.43 0.18 4.58
N HIS A 391 4.60 -0.74 4.12
CA HIS A 391 4.97 -2.13 3.88
C HIS A 391 5.35 -2.32 2.42
N ILE A 392 6.49 -2.92 2.15
CA ILE A 392 6.98 -3.23 0.81
C ILE A 392 7.15 -4.75 0.73
N VAL A 393 6.43 -5.40 -0.14
CA VAL A 393 6.55 -6.85 -0.37
C VAL A 393 7.40 -7.06 -1.62
N VAL A 394 8.59 -7.63 -1.45
CA VAL A 394 9.40 -8.10 -2.58
C VAL A 394 8.84 -9.45 -3.02
N ASN A 395 7.85 -9.39 -3.92
CA ASN A 395 7.07 -10.52 -4.37
C ASN A 395 7.74 -11.18 -5.58
N ASN A 396 8.65 -12.10 -5.32
CA ASN A 396 9.33 -12.83 -6.39
C ASN A 396 8.59 -14.09 -6.86
N GLN A 397 7.33 -14.26 -6.44
CA GLN A 397 6.39 -15.27 -6.91
C GLN A 397 6.80 -16.72 -6.59
N ILE A 398 7.77 -16.91 -5.70
CA ILE A 398 8.22 -18.22 -5.25
C ILE A 398 8.62 -18.20 -3.77
N GLY A 399 7.97 -19.03 -2.96
CA GLY A 399 8.31 -19.23 -1.56
C GLY A 399 9.23 -20.45 -1.39
N PHE A 400 10.52 -20.22 -1.14
CA PHE A 400 11.55 -21.26 -1.12
C PHE A 400 11.55 -22.10 -2.40
N THR A 401 10.76 -23.19 -2.48
CA THR A 401 10.60 -24.05 -3.67
C THR A 401 9.13 -24.17 -4.12
N THR A 402 8.22 -23.40 -3.55
CA THR A 402 6.78 -23.41 -3.91
C THR A 402 6.48 -22.23 -4.81
N SER A 403 6.15 -22.47 -6.08
CA SER A 403 5.81 -21.44 -7.08
C SER A 403 4.35 -21.45 -7.50
N GLN A 404 3.63 -22.57 -7.33
CA GLN A 404 2.23 -22.66 -7.69
C GLN A 404 1.36 -21.95 -6.64
N VAL A 405 0.54 -20.98 -7.06
CA VAL A 405 -0.32 -20.21 -6.17
C VAL A 405 -1.27 -21.11 -5.37
N LYS A 406 -1.81 -22.16 -6.00
CA LYS A 406 -2.74 -23.12 -5.37
C LYS A 406 -2.10 -23.91 -4.22
N ASP A 407 -0.78 -24.08 -4.24
CA ASP A 407 -0.01 -24.77 -3.22
C ASP A 407 0.54 -23.82 -2.16
N ALA A 408 0.60 -22.52 -2.49
CA ALA A 408 1.22 -21.51 -1.65
C ALA A 408 0.22 -20.84 -0.68
N ARG A 409 -1.01 -20.57 -1.12
CA ARG A 409 -2.00 -19.83 -0.31
C ARG A 409 -3.42 -19.99 -0.84
N SER A 410 -4.42 -19.73 0.03
CA SER A 410 -5.84 -19.77 -0.32
C SER A 410 -6.35 -18.46 -0.95
N THR A 411 -5.59 -17.36 -0.81
CA THR A 411 -5.96 -16.03 -1.30
C THR A 411 -5.39 -15.76 -2.69
N LEU A 412 -5.97 -14.78 -3.40
CA LEU A 412 -5.48 -14.37 -4.72
C LEU A 412 -4.07 -13.76 -4.62
N TYR A 413 -3.86 -12.89 -3.64
CA TYR A 413 -2.59 -12.20 -3.39
C TYR A 413 -2.00 -12.55 -2.03
N CYS A 414 -0.69 -12.50 -1.93
CA CYS A 414 0.01 -12.62 -0.65
C CYS A 414 -0.33 -11.47 0.30
N THR A 415 -0.77 -10.35 -0.24
CA THR A 415 -1.08 -9.10 0.46
C THR A 415 -2.50 -9.02 1.01
N ASP A 416 -3.36 -10.02 0.77
CA ASP A 416 -4.75 -10.01 1.21
C ASP A 416 -4.92 -9.85 2.74
N VAL A 417 -3.92 -10.22 3.52
CA VAL A 417 -3.90 -10.04 4.99
C VAL A 417 -4.02 -8.56 5.41
N ALA A 418 -3.55 -7.62 4.60
CA ALA A 418 -3.60 -6.20 4.89
C ALA A 418 -5.02 -5.61 4.79
N LYS A 419 -5.94 -6.30 4.11
CA LYS A 419 -7.33 -5.88 3.99
C LYS A 419 -8.08 -5.89 5.32
N MET A 420 -7.63 -6.70 6.30
CA MET A 420 -8.24 -6.75 7.63
C MET A 420 -8.18 -5.41 8.39
N VAL A 421 -7.20 -4.56 8.06
CA VAL A 421 -7.05 -3.20 8.64
C VAL A 421 -7.40 -2.09 7.64
N ASN A 422 -8.08 -2.43 6.54
CA ASN A 422 -8.43 -1.50 5.46
C ASN A 422 -7.22 -0.78 4.83
N ALA A 423 -6.04 -1.38 4.82
CA ALA A 423 -4.88 -0.82 4.16
C ALA A 423 -5.03 -0.90 2.63
N PRO A 424 -4.77 0.17 1.86
CA PRO A 424 -4.67 0.08 0.42
C PRO A 424 -3.47 -0.75 0.00
N ILE A 425 -3.61 -1.48 -1.10
CA ILE A 425 -2.59 -2.34 -1.67
C ILE A 425 -2.36 -1.93 -3.11
N PHE A 426 -1.11 -1.66 -3.45
CA PHE A 426 -0.69 -1.30 -4.79
C PHE A 426 0.27 -2.36 -5.33
N HIS A 427 -0.20 -3.13 -6.30
CA HIS A 427 0.63 -4.08 -7.05
C HIS A 427 1.31 -3.36 -8.19
N VAL A 428 2.60 -3.55 -8.36
CA VAL A 428 3.35 -2.90 -9.43
C VAL A 428 4.36 -3.85 -10.04
N ASN A 429 4.49 -3.82 -11.37
CA ASN A 429 5.48 -4.59 -12.10
C ASN A 429 6.88 -4.06 -11.79
N GLY A 430 7.75 -4.91 -11.25
CA GLY A 430 9.14 -4.56 -10.92
C GLY A 430 9.99 -4.16 -12.13
N ASP A 431 9.62 -4.58 -13.34
CA ASP A 431 10.30 -4.20 -14.58
C ASP A 431 9.82 -2.87 -15.17
N ASP A 432 8.87 -2.19 -14.50
CA ASP A 432 8.46 -0.81 -14.81
C ASP A 432 8.88 0.16 -13.70
N PRO A 433 10.13 0.66 -13.70
CA PRO A 433 10.63 1.51 -12.63
C PRO A 433 9.92 2.87 -12.53
N GLU A 434 9.30 3.36 -13.61
CA GLU A 434 8.53 4.60 -13.58
C GLU A 434 7.19 4.40 -12.83
N ALA A 435 6.52 3.27 -13.06
CA ALA A 435 5.33 2.88 -12.31
C ALA A 435 5.66 2.63 -10.82
N VAL A 436 6.79 1.97 -10.54
CA VAL A 436 7.29 1.76 -9.16
C VAL A 436 7.50 3.10 -8.45
N LEU A 437 8.12 4.08 -9.12
CA LEU A 437 8.32 5.42 -8.59
C LEU A 437 6.99 6.08 -8.22
N PHE A 438 6.03 6.07 -9.15
CA PHE A 438 4.72 6.68 -8.94
C PHE A 438 3.97 6.07 -7.78
N ILE A 439 3.93 4.74 -7.70
CA ILE A 439 3.23 4.04 -6.60
C ILE A 439 3.92 4.30 -5.25
N THR A 440 5.24 4.43 -5.24
CA THR A 440 5.97 4.83 -4.03
C THR A 440 5.51 6.19 -3.51
N GLN A 441 5.37 7.16 -4.42
CA GLN A 441 4.86 8.50 -4.07
C GLN A 441 3.43 8.43 -3.53
N VAL A 442 2.53 7.69 -4.19
CA VAL A 442 1.14 7.53 -3.77
C VAL A 442 1.06 6.87 -2.39
N ALA A 443 1.82 5.81 -2.16
CA ALA A 443 1.84 5.07 -0.90
C ALA A 443 2.35 5.93 0.27
N LEU A 444 3.46 6.63 0.07
CA LEU A 444 3.99 7.50 1.12
C LEU A 444 3.03 8.66 1.42
N ASP A 445 2.48 9.32 0.39
CA ASP A 445 1.51 10.40 0.56
C ASP A 445 0.28 9.93 1.33
N TYR A 446 -0.25 8.74 0.99
CA TYR A 446 -1.37 8.14 1.72
C TYR A 446 -1.04 7.97 3.21
N ARG A 447 0.10 7.35 3.53
CA ARG A 447 0.55 7.17 4.91
C ARG A 447 0.69 8.51 5.64
N MET A 448 1.28 9.50 4.99
CA MET A 448 1.52 10.81 5.61
C MET A 448 0.24 11.62 5.81
N ILE A 449 -0.77 11.45 4.95
CA ILE A 449 -2.05 12.16 5.06
C ILE A 449 -2.99 11.46 6.04
N PHE A 450 -3.17 10.16 5.89
CA PHE A 450 -4.20 9.41 6.64
C PHE A 450 -3.66 8.71 7.88
N ARG A 451 -2.34 8.65 8.07
CA ARG A 451 -1.69 8.03 9.24
C ARG A 451 -2.06 6.56 9.40
N LYS A 452 -2.12 5.84 8.30
CA LYS A 452 -2.50 4.42 8.20
C LYS A 452 -1.47 3.61 7.44
N ASP A 453 -1.52 2.30 7.63
CA ASP A 453 -0.70 1.36 6.89
C ASP A 453 -1.03 1.38 5.40
N VAL A 454 -0.02 1.14 4.59
CA VAL A 454 -0.13 1.00 3.13
C VAL A 454 0.83 -0.09 2.66
N VAL A 455 0.42 -0.83 1.65
CA VAL A 455 1.22 -1.93 1.10
C VAL A 455 1.57 -1.66 -0.36
N ILE A 456 2.86 -1.78 -0.68
CA ILE A 456 3.38 -1.85 -2.05
C ILE A 456 3.78 -3.30 -2.30
N ASP A 457 3.11 -3.95 -3.25
CA ASP A 457 3.45 -5.29 -3.73
C ASP A 457 4.33 -5.14 -4.97
N LEU A 458 5.65 -5.16 -4.78
CA LEU A 458 6.64 -5.11 -5.86
C LEU A 458 6.74 -6.50 -6.49
N VAL A 459 5.93 -6.74 -7.53
CA VAL A 459 5.89 -8.02 -8.22
C VAL A 459 7.13 -8.14 -9.13
N CYS A 460 7.94 -9.13 -8.85
CA CYS A 460 9.23 -9.31 -9.49
C CYS A 460 9.51 -10.82 -9.68
N TYR A 461 10.75 -11.18 -9.92
CA TYR A 461 11.19 -12.56 -9.97
C TYR A 461 12.50 -12.74 -9.21
N ARG A 462 12.91 -13.99 -9.02
CA ARG A 462 14.16 -14.36 -8.35
C ARG A 462 15.09 -15.02 -9.39
N ARG A 463 16.17 -14.34 -9.74
CA ARG A 463 17.08 -14.82 -10.82
C ARG A 463 17.88 -16.06 -10.41
N HIS A 464 18.29 -16.18 -9.16
CA HIS A 464 19.03 -17.32 -8.61
C HIS A 464 18.14 -18.19 -7.71
N GLY A 465 18.69 -19.20 -7.05
CA GLY A 465 18.00 -20.01 -6.05
C GLY A 465 17.53 -19.24 -4.83
N HIS A 466 17.03 -19.94 -3.83
CA HIS A 466 16.70 -19.30 -2.55
C HIS A 466 17.92 -18.58 -1.97
N ASN A 467 19.07 -19.22 -2.11
CA ASN A 467 20.40 -18.62 -1.93
C ASN A 467 21.31 -19.09 -3.08
N GLU A 468 22.54 -18.60 -3.15
CA GLU A 468 23.46 -18.81 -4.26
C GLU A 468 24.05 -20.22 -4.32
N ALA A 469 23.84 -21.05 -3.31
CA ALA A 469 24.22 -22.46 -3.32
C ALA A 469 23.12 -23.38 -3.90
N ASP A 470 21.91 -22.88 -4.11
CA ASP A 470 20.77 -23.65 -4.60
C ASP A 470 20.70 -23.60 -6.14
N GLU A 471 20.45 -24.75 -6.80
CA GLU A 471 20.11 -24.82 -8.22
C GLU A 471 18.59 -24.86 -8.39
N PRO A 472 17.96 -23.72 -8.71
CA PRO A 472 16.50 -23.62 -8.75
C PRO A 472 15.85 -24.34 -9.92
N ALA A 473 16.58 -24.60 -11.00
CA ALA A 473 16.05 -25.35 -12.13
C ALA A 473 15.76 -26.83 -11.80
N ALA A 474 16.34 -27.35 -10.71
CA ALA A 474 16.03 -28.69 -10.20
C ALA A 474 14.57 -28.84 -9.73
N THR A 475 13.99 -27.75 -9.20
CA THR A 475 12.62 -27.75 -8.67
C THR A 475 11.62 -27.01 -9.58
N GLN A 476 12.02 -25.92 -10.24
CA GLN A 476 11.20 -25.10 -11.14
C GLN A 476 11.84 -24.94 -12.54
N PRO A 477 11.98 -26.01 -13.31
CA PRO A 477 12.71 -25.96 -14.59
C PRO A 477 12.09 -25.02 -15.62
N THR A 478 10.76 -24.95 -15.70
CA THR A 478 10.06 -24.10 -16.67
C THR A 478 10.23 -22.62 -16.29
N MET A 479 9.95 -22.25 -15.05
CA MET A 479 10.07 -20.88 -14.55
C MET A 479 11.50 -20.35 -14.76
N TYR A 480 12.52 -21.14 -14.41
CA TYR A 480 13.90 -20.69 -14.53
C TYR A 480 14.44 -20.74 -15.96
N ARG A 481 13.87 -21.55 -16.85
CA ARG A 481 14.13 -21.43 -18.29
C ARG A 481 13.69 -20.04 -18.79
N ASP A 482 12.50 -19.62 -18.40
CA ASP A 482 11.95 -18.32 -18.82
C ASP A 482 12.74 -17.17 -18.19
N ILE A 483 13.07 -17.23 -16.89
CA ILE A 483 13.89 -16.22 -16.19
C ILE A 483 15.27 -16.05 -16.82
N ARG A 484 15.91 -17.15 -17.26
CA ARG A 484 17.24 -17.08 -17.91
C ARG A 484 17.22 -16.33 -19.24
N ASN A 485 16.08 -16.33 -19.92
CA ASN A 485 15.90 -15.64 -21.21
C ASN A 485 15.46 -14.17 -21.04
N LEU A 486 15.14 -13.72 -19.82
CA LEU A 486 14.76 -12.34 -19.57
C LEU A 486 16.00 -11.45 -19.48
N GLU A 487 15.92 -10.31 -20.17
CA GLU A 487 16.83 -9.19 -19.93
C GLU A 487 16.60 -8.62 -18.52
N THR A 488 17.61 -7.92 -17.99
CA THR A 488 17.46 -7.30 -16.66
C THR A 488 16.63 -6.03 -16.74
N THR A 489 15.96 -5.68 -15.66
CA THR A 489 15.20 -4.41 -15.54
C THR A 489 16.04 -3.20 -15.97
N ARG A 490 17.31 -3.16 -15.58
CA ARG A 490 18.26 -2.11 -16.01
C ARG A 490 18.44 -2.08 -17.53
N THR A 491 18.64 -3.24 -18.17
CA THR A 491 18.81 -3.34 -19.63
C THR A 491 17.55 -2.86 -20.35
N LEU A 492 16.38 -3.38 -19.97
CA LEU A 492 15.09 -2.98 -20.55
C LEU A 492 14.85 -1.48 -20.42
N TYR A 493 15.19 -0.91 -19.28
CA TYR A 493 15.00 0.51 -19.04
C TYR A 493 16.01 1.37 -19.82
N ALA A 494 17.27 0.95 -19.90
CA ALA A 494 18.28 1.63 -20.72
C ALA A 494 17.88 1.69 -22.20
N GLU A 495 17.37 0.58 -22.76
CA GLU A 495 16.87 0.53 -24.14
C GLU A 495 15.64 1.42 -24.35
N LYS A 496 14.75 1.52 -23.34
CA LYS A 496 13.62 2.46 -23.38
C LYS A 496 14.11 3.91 -23.47
N LEU A 497 15.11 4.28 -22.65
CA LEU A 497 15.64 5.63 -22.61
C LEU A 497 16.44 6.00 -23.87
N ASP A 498 17.15 5.02 -24.45
CA ASP A 498 17.85 5.21 -25.74
C ASP A 498 16.86 5.48 -26.87
N ARG A 499 15.78 4.69 -26.97
CA ARG A 499 14.68 4.93 -27.93
C ARG A 499 14.02 6.29 -27.74
N GLN A 500 13.94 6.77 -26.50
CA GLN A 500 13.40 8.10 -26.14
C GLN A 500 14.42 9.24 -26.30
N GLN A 501 15.67 8.92 -26.65
CA GLN A 501 16.78 9.88 -26.76
C GLN A 501 17.08 10.64 -25.45
N VAL A 502 16.83 10.01 -24.29
CA VAL A 502 17.13 10.55 -22.96
C VAL A 502 18.56 10.16 -22.53
N VAL A 503 18.93 8.90 -22.73
CA VAL A 503 20.27 8.37 -22.41
C VAL A 503 20.69 7.42 -23.52
N THR A 504 21.86 7.64 -24.11
CA THR A 504 22.37 6.73 -25.15
C THR A 504 22.88 5.41 -24.57
N ALA A 505 22.94 4.38 -25.39
CA ALA A 505 23.45 3.06 -24.99
C ALA A 505 24.90 3.15 -24.47
N GLU A 506 25.75 4.01 -25.09
CA GLU A 506 27.13 4.25 -24.67
C GLU A 506 27.18 4.90 -23.28
N ALA A 507 26.33 5.91 -23.03
CA ALA A 507 26.24 6.58 -21.73
C ALA A 507 25.76 5.61 -20.64
N ALA A 508 24.77 4.76 -20.93
CA ALA A 508 24.32 3.72 -20.02
C ALA A 508 25.41 2.67 -19.70
N GLY A 509 26.21 2.31 -20.70
CA GLY A 509 27.40 1.46 -20.52
C GLY A 509 28.48 2.12 -19.65
N ALA A 510 28.75 3.41 -19.88
CA ALA A 510 29.71 4.17 -19.06
C ALA A 510 29.31 4.26 -17.60
N MET A 511 28.01 4.44 -17.28
CA MET A 511 27.49 4.41 -15.90
C MET A 511 27.83 3.10 -15.19
N ALA A 512 27.66 1.95 -15.88
CA ALA A 512 27.96 0.64 -15.30
C ALA A 512 29.46 0.46 -15.02
N LEU A 513 30.32 0.91 -15.93
CA LEU A 513 31.77 0.85 -15.74
C LEU A 513 32.24 1.77 -14.61
N GLN A 514 31.68 2.96 -14.52
CA GLN A 514 31.99 3.90 -13.43
C GLN A 514 31.58 3.31 -12.07
N PHE A 515 30.39 2.74 -11.97
CA PHE A 515 29.93 2.10 -10.73
C PHE A 515 30.86 0.94 -10.33
N ARG A 516 31.25 0.10 -11.28
CA ARG A 516 32.19 -0.97 -11.03
C ARG A 516 33.54 -0.46 -10.51
N SER A 517 34.06 0.61 -11.08
CA SER A 517 35.32 1.20 -10.62
C SER A 517 35.25 1.68 -9.17
N LEU A 518 34.11 2.24 -8.73
CA LEU A 518 33.90 2.62 -7.33
C LEU A 518 33.88 1.40 -6.40
N LEU A 519 33.26 0.29 -6.83
CA LEU A 519 33.28 -0.97 -6.08
C LEU A 519 34.70 -1.55 -5.97
N ASP A 520 35.45 -1.57 -7.07
CA ASP A 520 36.84 -2.04 -7.10
C ASP A 520 37.72 -1.22 -6.15
N ALA A 521 37.46 0.09 -6.05
CA ALA A 521 38.15 0.99 -5.14
C ALA A 521 37.64 0.91 -3.68
N GLY A 522 36.57 0.15 -3.40
CA GLY A 522 35.94 0.06 -2.09
C GLY A 522 35.33 1.37 -1.59
N GLN A 523 35.05 2.30 -2.51
CA GLN A 523 34.54 3.63 -2.21
C GLN A 523 33.01 3.65 -2.04
N SER A 524 32.51 4.68 -1.34
CA SER A 524 31.05 4.88 -1.22
C SER A 524 30.42 5.07 -2.59
N VAL A 525 29.36 4.33 -2.84
CA VAL A 525 28.53 4.40 -4.06
C VAL A 525 27.24 5.18 -3.85
N THR A 526 27.01 5.68 -2.63
CA THR A 526 25.82 6.45 -2.23
C THR A 526 26.23 7.87 -1.90
N PRO A 527 26.15 8.80 -2.86
CA PRO A 527 26.67 10.16 -2.69
C PRO A 527 25.95 11.00 -1.63
N ALA A 528 24.70 10.64 -1.30
CA ALA A 528 23.87 11.37 -0.34
C ALA A 528 24.21 11.06 1.12
N VAL A 529 25.07 10.06 1.40
CA VAL A 529 25.43 9.66 2.78
C VAL A 529 26.41 10.66 3.39
N ILE A 530 26.06 11.15 4.57
CA ILE A 530 26.90 12.02 5.37
C ILE A 530 27.74 11.16 6.30
N LEU A 531 29.01 10.99 5.96
CA LEU A 531 29.96 10.24 6.78
C LEU A 531 30.48 11.11 7.94
N GLY A 532 30.60 10.50 9.13
CA GLY A 532 31.30 11.09 10.26
C GLY A 532 30.54 12.15 11.06
N GLN A 533 29.27 12.40 10.80
CA GLN A 533 28.47 13.26 11.68
C GLN A 533 28.00 12.49 12.91
N PRO A 534 28.08 13.06 14.12
CA PRO A 534 27.53 12.44 15.30
C PRO A 534 26.01 12.31 15.18
N VAL A 535 25.49 11.16 15.58
CA VAL A 535 24.04 10.94 15.78
C VAL A 535 23.56 11.94 16.84
N ASP A 536 22.36 12.49 16.65
CA ASP A 536 21.73 13.35 17.64
C ASP A 536 21.82 12.70 19.03
N PRO A 537 22.39 13.38 20.04
CA PRO A 537 22.52 12.84 21.39
C PRO A 537 21.19 12.37 21.99
N ALA A 538 20.06 12.90 21.54
CA ALA A 538 18.72 12.50 21.97
C ALA A 538 18.35 11.07 21.52
N VAL A 539 18.98 10.57 20.44
CA VAL A 539 18.72 9.21 19.90
C VAL A 539 19.92 8.27 20.09
N ALA A 540 21.10 8.82 20.41
CA ALA A 540 22.30 8.02 20.58
C ALA A 540 22.26 7.21 21.87
N VAL A 541 22.42 5.90 21.79
CA VAL A 541 22.72 5.05 22.96
C VAL A 541 24.22 5.10 23.24
N LYS A 542 24.59 5.43 24.47
CA LYS A 542 26.02 5.46 24.91
C LYS A 542 26.53 4.04 25.12
N TRP A 543 26.79 3.32 24.05
CA TRP A 543 27.26 1.93 24.11
C TRP A 543 28.64 1.75 24.80
N LYS A 544 29.47 2.81 24.88
CA LYS A 544 30.79 2.74 25.54
C LYS A 544 30.74 2.18 26.96
N SER A 545 29.67 2.46 27.71
CA SER A 545 29.46 1.95 29.06
C SER A 545 29.20 0.45 29.13
N TYR A 546 28.88 -0.17 27.99
CA TYR A 546 28.52 -1.59 27.89
C TYR A 546 29.50 -2.39 27.03
N GLN A 547 30.57 -1.76 26.55
CA GLN A 547 31.62 -2.41 25.76
C GLN A 547 32.83 -2.76 26.62
N GLY A 548 33.61 -3.76 26.17
CA GLY A 548 34.85 -4.16 26.83
C GLY A 548 34.69 -5.08 28.06
N HIS A 549 33.46 -5.57 28.28
CA HIS A 549 33.19 -6.56 29.34
C HIS A 549 33.17 -7.96 28.75
N THR A 550 33.68 -8.92 29.50
CA THR A 550 33.56 -10.34 29.16
C THR A 550 32.23 -10.89 29.69
N TRP A 551 31.69 -11.94 29.05
CA TRP A 551 30.38 -12.50 29.40
C TRP A 551 30.34 -13.11 30.80
N ASP A 552 31.50 -13.49 31.37
CA ASP A 552 31.71 -14.09 32.71
C ASP A 552 32.01 -13.05 33.77
N GLN A 553 32.09 -11.77 33.44
CA GLN A 553 32.32 -10.71 34.40
C GLN A 553 31.11 -10.54 35.31
N PRO A 554 31.30 -10.60 36.65
CA PRO A 554 30.21 -10.40 37.59
C PRO A 554 29.52 -9.06 37.39
N CYS A 555 28.18 -9.08 37.30
CA CYS A 555 27.34 -7.89 37.21
C CYS A 555 26.37 -7.88 38.41
N ASP A 556 26.33 -6.77 39.14
CA ASP A 556 25.34 -6.58 40.18
C ASP A 556 23.99 -6.22 39.53
N THR A 557 23.06 -7.16 39.59
CA THR A 557 21.68 -7.01 39.10
C THR A 557 20.68 -6.66 40.19
N THR A 558 21.15 -6.37 41.41
CA THR A 558 20.27 -6.03 42.54
C THR A 558 19.60 -4.65 42.32
N CYS A 559 18.38 -4.52 42.78
CA CYS A 559 17.63 -3.28 42.81
C CYS A 559 17.28 -2.93 44.25
N SER A 560 17.44 -1.66 44.65
CA SER A 560 17.11 -1.26 46.01
C SER A 560 15.60 -1.40 46.26
N LYS A 561 15.22 -1.81 47.47
CA LYS A 561 13.83 -1.90 47.91
C LYS A 561 13.10 -0.56 47.70
N GLN A 562 13.78 0.55 47.98
CA GLN A 562 13.21 1.90 47.80
C GLN A 562 12.85 2.15 46.32
N THR A 563 13.75 1.82 45.39
CA THR A 563 13.46 1.97 43.94
C THR A 563 12.27 1.12 43.51
N LEU A 564 12.16 -0.11 44.04
CA LEU A 564 11.00 -0.98 43.73
C LEU A 564 9.69 -0.42 44.29
N VAL A 565 9.69 0.17 45.49
CA VAL A 565 8.51 0.85 46.06
C VAL A 565 8.12 2.06 45.23
N GLU A 566 9.07 2.94 44.88
CA GLU A 566 8.83 4.12 44.07
C GLU A 566 8.27 3.77 42.69
N LEU A 567 8.71 2.66 42.07
CA LEU A 567 8.17 2.16 40.81
C LEU A 567 6.75 1.59 40.94
N ALA A 568 6.46 0.95 42.09
CA ALA A 568 5.13 0.38 42.35
C ALA A 568 4.07 1.46 42.67
N GLU A 569 4.48 2.62 43.16
CA GLU A 569 3.61 3.77 43.44
C GLU A 569 3.27 4.61 42.21
N ARG A 570 4.01 4.46 41.10
CA ARG A 570 3.77 5.11 39.82
C ARG A 570 2.74 4.34 38.96
#